data_55c83a675f699f7c17720ff35c66255b
#
_entry.id   55c83a675f699f7c17720ff35c66255b
#
_cell.length_a   1.000
_cell.length_b   1.000
_cell.length_c   1.000
_cell.angle_alpha   90.00
_cell.angle_beta   90.00
_cell.angle_gamma   90.00
#
_symmetry.space_group_name_H-M   'P 1'
#
loop_
_entity.id
_entity.type
_entity.pdbx_description
1 polymer ?
#
loop_
_entity_poly.entity_id
_entity_poly.type
_entity_poly.pdbx_seq_one_letter_code
_entity_poly.pdbx_strand_id
1 'polypeptide(L)'
;MGDEGGLSRLGTFPWRDYGVVFSLLFGSRLSGRLVKGDWDVAVWLEDVNAAVDLQWALARHLGVREWDVDLVVLNNHEDLPCTLIIDILGKGRVIYYRDLETYLDIKARLLHPCLDFMLDAEKLQLLKVQMESVMRRWFIRAST
;
A
#
# COMPACT_ATOMS: atom_id res chain seq x y z
N MET A 1 -15.49 -8.52 15.40
CA MET A 1 -15.58 -7.55 16.48
C MET A 1 -14.23 -6.97 16.91
N GLY A 2 -13.15 -7.72 16.86
CA GLY A 2 -11.82 -7.22 17.17
C GLY A 2 -11.34 -6.11 16.24
N ASP A 3 -11.79 -6.11 14.98
CA ASP A 3 -11.34 -5.15 13.98
C ASP A 3 -11.98 -3.77 14.14
N GLU A 4 -13.22 -3.69 14.59
CA GLU A 4 -13.88 -2.41 14.84
C GLU A 4 -13.23 -1.69 16.03
N GLY A 5 -12.88 -2.42 17.09
CA GLY A 5 -12.17 -1.87 18.23
C GLY A 5 -10.79 -1.36 17.86
N GLY A 6 -10.07 -2.09 17.00
CA GLY A 6 -8.76 -1.70 16.49
C GLY A 6 -8.82 -0.48 15.60
N LEU A 7 -9.78 -0.41 14.68
CA LEU A 7 -9.98 0.75 13.83
C LEU A 7 -10.33 1.99 14.65
N SER A 8 -11.18 1.84 15.66
CA SER A 8 -11.50 2.92 16.58
C SER A 8 -10.28 3.41 17.34
N ARG A 9 -9.42 2.49 17.80
CA ARG A 9 -8.17 2.84 18.48
C ARG A 9 -7.20 3.57 17.55
N LEU A 10 -7.11 3.13 16.29
CA LEU A 10 -6.26 3.82 15.32
C LEU A 10 -6.75 5.25 15.08
N GLY A 11 -8.05 5.47 15.08
CA GLY A 11 -8.62 6.81 14.93
C GLY A 11 -8.32 7.74 16.09
N THR A 12 -8.11 7.20 17.29
CA THR A 12 -7.81 7.99 18.49
C THR A 12 -6.30 8.18 18.73
N PHE A 13 -5.45 7.57 17.91
CA PHE A 13 -4.01 7.69 18.06
C PHE A 13 -3.56 9.12 17.73
N PRO A 14 -2.61 9.68 18.47
CA PRO A 14 -2.14 11.06 18.24
C PRO A 14 -1.14 11.15 17.08
N TRP A 15 -1.60 10.92 15.86
CA TRP A 15 -0.78 10.90 14.65
C TRP A 15 0.05 12.17 14.47
N ARG A 16 -0.55 13.31 14.76
CA ARG A 16 0.10 14.62 14.60
C ARG A 16 1.35 14.76 15.46
N ASP A 17 1.35 14.17 16.66
CA ASP A 17 2.48 14.27 17.60
C ASP A 17 3.73 13.56 17.08
N TYR A 18 3.56 12.66 16.12
CA TYR A 18 4.66 11.92 15.50
C TYR A 18 5.03 12.45 14.12
N GLY A 19 4.51 13.61 13.74
CA GLY A 19 4.80 14.20 12.43
C GLY A 19 4.19 13.43 11.27
N VAL A 20 3.09 12.71 11.51
CA VAL A 20 2.40 11.98 10.46
C VAL A 20 1.57 12.93 9.62
N VAL A 21 1.79 12.93 8.31
CA VAL A 21 1.03 13.73 7.35
C VAL A 21 -0.27 13.01 6.98
N PHE A 22 -0.20 11.72 6.75
CA PHE A 22 -1.38 10.87 6.63
C PHE A 22 -1.03 9.41 6.92
N SER A 23 -2.05 8.62 7.24
CA SER A 23 -1.91 7.19 7.51
C SER A 23 -3.06 6.41 6.93
N LEU A 24 -2.77 5.16 6.53
CA LEU A 24 -3.75 4.23 5.96
C LEU A 24 -3.56 2.84 6.58
N LEU A 25 -4.68 2.12 6.67
CA LEU A 25 -4.69 0.70 7.00
C LEU A 25 -4.84 -0.08 5.71
N PHE A 26 -4.03 -1.13 5.53
CA PHE A 26 -4.11 -2.00 4.36
C PHE A 26 -3.88 -3.44 4.77
N GLY A 27 -3.92 -4.35 3.80
CA GLY A 27 -3.61 -5.75 4.04
C GLY A 27 -4.81 -6.59 4.51
N SER A 28 -4.51 -7.70 5.20
CA SER A 28 -5.49 -8.74 5.51
C SER A 28 -6.61 -8.31 6.46
N ARG A 29 -6.36 -7.36 7.35
CA ARG A 29 -7.38 -6.86 8.28
C ARG A 29 -8.47 -6.07 7.57
N LEU A 30 -8.14 -5.47 6.44
CA LEU A 30 -9.11 -4.72 5.65
C LEU A 30 -10.10 -5.64 4.95
N SER A 31 -9.70 -6.85 4.59
CA SER A 31 -10.53 -7.84 3.89
C SER A 31 -11.43 -8.66 4.81
N GLY A 32 -11.43 -8.38 6.10
CA GLY A 32 -12.28 -9.10 7.07
C GLY A 32 -11.86 -10.53 7.35
N ARG A 33 -10.69 -10.94 6.90
CA ARG A 33 -10.17 -12.26 7.22
C ARG A 33 -9.72 -12.29 8.67
N LEU A 34 -10.27 -13.23 9.43
CA LEU A 34 -9.85 -13.53 10.80
C LEU A 34 -8.48 -14.22 10.80
N VAL A 35 -7.50 -13.60 10.19
CA VAL A 35 -6.14 -14.06 10.32
C VAL A 35 -5.55 -13.31 11.51
N LYS A 36 -4.93 -14.03 12.43
CA LYS A 36 -4.03 -13.41 13.41
C LYS A 36 -2.91 -12.77 12.61
N GLY A 37 -3.21 -11.63 12.03
CA GLY A 37 -2.30 -10.93 11.16
C GLY A 37 -1.80 -9.68 11.84
N ASP A 38 -0.72 -9.22 11.34
CA ASP A 38 -0.11 -7.97 11.75
C ASP A 38 -1.02 -6.81 11.35
N TRP A 39 -0.84 -5.70 12.06
CA TRP A 39 -1.45 -4.44 11.67
C TRP A 39 -0.60 -3.80 10.58
N ASP A 40 -1.09 -3.82 9.36
CA ASP A 40 -0.40 -3.22 8.21
C ASP A 40 -0.80 -1.75 8.09
N VAL A 41 0.09 -0.87 8.50
CA VAL A 41 -0.15 0.57 8.53
C VAL A 41 0.86 1.26 7.62
N ALA A 42 0.38 2.10 6.72
CA ALA A 42 1.23 2.93 5.87
C ALA A 42 1.14 4.38 6.30
N VAL A 43 2.26 5.08 6.29
CA VAL A 43 2.34 6.48 6.71
C VAL A 43 3.21 7.30 5.77
N TRP A 44 2.89 8.58 5.67
CA TRP A 44 3.80 9.59 5.15
C TRP A 44 4.23 10.48 6.30
N LEU A 45 5.53 10.60 6.52
CA LEU A 45 6.10 11.31 7.66
C LEU A 45 6.77 12.61 7.20
N GLU A 46 6.72 13.64 8.05
CA GLU A 46 7.54 14.84 7.86
C GLU A 46 9.03 14.51 8.03
N ASP A 47 9.34 13.65 9.00
CA ASP A 47 10.68 13.18 9.29
C ASP A 47 10.68 11.66 9.40
N VAL A 48 11.37 10.98 8.50
CA VAL A 48 11.43 9.51 8.46
C VAL A 48 12.10 8.93 9.71
N ASN A 49 12.89 9.70 10.42
CA ASN A 49 13.53 9.25 11.66
C ASN A 49 12.53 8.99 12.79
N ALA A 50 11.31 9.52 12.67
CA ALA A 50 10.26 9.27 13.65
C ALA A 50 9.61 7.88 13.51
N ALA A 51 9.95 7.12 12.47
CA ALA A 51 9.30 5.84 12.17
C ALA A 51 9.42 4.81 13.31
N VAL A 52 10.58 4.71 13.93
CA VAL A 52 10.81 3.76 15.02
C VAL A 52 9.95 4.09 16.23
N ASP A 53 9.96 5.35 16.64
CA ASP A 53 9.14 5.82 17.77
C ASP A 53 7.65 5.66 17.49
N LEU A 54 7.25 5.92 16.26
CA LEU A 54 5.87 5.74 15.82
C LEU A 54 5.44 4.28 15.92
N GLN A 55 6.26 3.35 15.46
CA GLN A 55 5.96 1.93 15.53
C GLN A 55 5.77 1.44 16.96
N TRP A 56 6.66 1.86 17.87
CA TRP A 56 6.54 1.55 19.29
C TRP A 56 5.26 2.11 19.90
N ALA A 57 4.97 3.37 19.60
CA ALA A 57 3.78 4.04 20.12
C ALA A 57 2.49 3.40 19.59
N LEU A 58 2.46 3.03 18.32
CA LEU A 58 1.31 2.34 17.72
C LEU A 58 1.08 0.97 18.36
N ALA A 59 2.13 0.19 18.54
CA ALA A 59 2.02 -1.12 19.17
C ALA A 59 1.48 -1.00 20.59
N ARG A 60 1.98 -0.05 21.36
CA ARG A 60 1.51 0.22 22.71
C ARG A 60 0.06 0.67 22.73
N HIS A 61 -0.30 1.54 21.82
CA HIS A 61 -1.68 2.06 21.72
C HIS A 61 -2.68 0.96 21.34
N LEU A 62 -2.27 0.05 20.47
CA LEU A 62 -3.10 -1.08 20.03
C LEU A 62 -3.08 -2.25 21.01
N GLY A 63 -2.17 -2.22 21.99
CA GLY A 63 -2.03 -3.31 22.96
C GLY A 63 -1.43 -4.57 22.37
N VAL A 64 -0.59 -4.45 21.35
CA VAL A 64 0.07 -5.56 20.68
C VAL A 64 1.57 -5.42 20.78
N ARG A 65 2.30 -6.45 20.35
CA ARG A 65 3.76 -6.43 20.36
C ARG A 65 4.26 -5.55 19.19
N GLU A 66 5.46 -5.02 19.33
CA GLU A 66 6.06 -4.17 18.32
C GLU A 66 6.07 -4.81 16.94
N TRP A 67 6.42 -6.09 16.86
CA TRP A 67 6.50 -6.81 15.60
C TRP A 67 5.13 -7.23 15.03
N ASP A 68 4.06 -6.99 15.78
CA ASP A 68 2.69 -7.17 15.27
C ASP A 68 2.20 -5.94 14.50
N VAL A 69 2.99 -4.88 14.45
CA VAL A 69 2.73 -3.69 13.65
C VAL A 69 3.73 -3.65 12.51
N ASP A 70 3.23 -3.78 11.29
CA ASP A 70 4.04 -3.66 10.08
C ASP A 70 3.86 -2.25 9.53
N LEU A 71 4.87 -1.42 9.73
CA LEU A 71 4.82 -0.01 9.34
C LEU A 71 5.54 0.20 8.01
N VAL A 72 4.82 0.68 7.03
CA VAL A 72 5.38 1.05 5.72
C VAL A 72 5.49 2.57 5.65
N VAL A 73 6.70 3.07 5.43
CA VAL A 73 6.96 4.50 5.27
C VAL A 73 6.93 4.81 3.77
N LEU A 74 5.87 5.49 3.34
CA LEU A 74 5.66 5.80 1.92
C LEU A 74 6.67 6.79 1.36
N ASN A 75 7.37 7.52 2.24
CA ASN A 75 8.45 8.41 1.82
C ASN A 75 9.53 7.68 1.00
N ASN A 76 9.72 6.41 1.30
CA ASN A 76 10.69 5.56 0.61
C ASN A 76 10.08 4.85 -0.60
N HIS A 77 9.10 5.48 -1.27
CA HIS A 77 8.32 4.89 -2.36
C HIS A 77 9.18 4.35 -3.50
N GLU A 78 10.36 4.89 -3.72
CA GLU A 78 11.27 4.42 -4.78
C GLU A 78 11.75 2.98 -4.52
N ASP A 79 11.84 2.60 -3.25
CA ASP A 79 12.24 1.25 -2.84
C ASP A 79 11.05 0.29 -2.68
N LEU A 80 9.83 0.78 -2.89
CA LEU A 80 8.62 -0.02 -2.74
C LEU A 80 8.13 -0.51 -4.10
N PRO A 81 7.69 -1.79 -4.21
CA PRO A 81 7.10 -2.26 -5.45
C PRO A 81 5.77 -1.58 -5.75
N CYS A 82 5.49 -1.35 -7.02
CA CYS A 82 4.25 -0.69 -7.45
C CYS A 82 2.99 -1.46 -7.02
N THR A 83 3.04 -2.78 -6.95
CA THR A 83 1.93 -3.59 -6.46
C THR A 83 1.56 -3.23 -5.03
N LEU A 84 2.55 -3.00 -4.19
CA LEU A 84 2.32 -2.58 -2.80
C LEU A 84 1.76 -1.16 -2.73
N ILE A 85 2.30 -0.23 -3.52
CA ILE A 85 1.81 1.16 -3.58
C ILE A 85 0.34 1.18 -4.01
N ILE A 86 -0.03 0.39 -5.00
CA ILE A 86 -1.41 0.29 -5.48
C ILE A 86 -2.31 -0.31 -4.40
N ASP A 87 -1.86 -1.34 -3.70
CA ASP A 87 -2.64 -1.93 -2.61
C ASP A 87 -2.88 -0.94 -1.48
N ILE A 88 -1.87 -0.16 -1.12
CA ILE A 88 -1.99 0.83 -0.05
C ILE A 88 -2.87 1.99 -0.49
N LEU A 89 -2.49 2.69 -1.55
CA LEU A 89 -3.14 3.94 -1.95
C LEU A 89 -4.42 3.73 -2.75
N GLY A 90 -4.51 2.63 -3.49
CA GLY A 90 -5.68 2.32 -4.29
C GLY A 90 -6.79 1.61 -3.52
N LYS A 91 -6.44 0.76 -2.55
CA LYS A 91 -7.39 -0.10 -1.83
C LYS A 91 -7.39 0.12 -0.33
N GLY A 92 -6.37 0.78 0.22
CA GLY A 92 -6.24 1.01 1.65
C GLY A 92 -7.29 1.96 2.19
N ARG A 93 -7.53 1.86 3.49
CA ARG A 93 -8.48 2.73 4.19
C ARG A 93 -7.72 3.84 4.88
N VAL A 94 -8.06 5.09 4.58
CA VAL A 94 -7.46 6.27 5.22
C VAL A 94 -7.90 6.31 6.69
N ILE A 95 -6.91 6.40 7.59
CA ILE A 95 -7.16 6.53 9.03
C ILE A 95 -7.07 7.98 9.44
N TYR A 96 -6.06 8.69 8.97
CA TYR A 96 -5.76 10.05 9.35
C TYR A 96 -5.16 10.81 8.18
N TYR A 97 -5.47 12.07 8.08
CA TYR A 97 -4.76 13.02 7.23
C TYR A 97 -4.74 14.38 7.93
N ARG A 98 -3.59 15.04 7.87
CA ARG A 98 -3.44 16.37 8.42
C ARG A 98 -4.19 17.37 7.57
N ASP A 99 -4.13 17.20 6.26
CA ASP A 99 -4.73 18.05 5.26
C ASP A 99 -5.14 17.21 4.05
N LEU A 100 -6.38 17.29 3.65
CA LEU A 100 -6.93 16.48 2.55
C LEU A 100 -6.23 16.77 1.23
N GLU A 101 -5.96 18.03 0.95
CA GLU A 101 -5.32 18.45 -0.30
C GLU A 101 -3.91 17.86 -0.42
N THR A 102 -3.14 17.92 0.66
CA THR A 102 -1.79 17.33 0.70
C THR A 102 -1.85 15.82 0.50
N TYR A 103 -2.79 15.14 1.16
CA TYR A 103 -2.98 13.70 1.00
C TYR A 103 -3.28 13.33 -0.45
N LEU A 104 -4.22 14.04 -1.08
CA LEU A 104 -4.62 13.76 -2.47
C LEU A 104 -3.48 14.03 -3.45
N ASP A 105 -2.69 15.08 -3.20
CA ASP A 105 -1.53 15.43 -4.03
C ASP A 105 -0.46 14.33 -3.98
N ILE A 106 -0.10 13.90 -2.79
CA ILE A 106 0.91 12.84 -2.62
C ILE A 106 0.39 11.51 -3.18
N LYS A 107 -0.87 11.19 -2.91
CA LYS A 107 -1.51 9.99 -3.47
C LYS A 107 -1.38 9.95 -4.99
N ALA A 108 -1.71 11.04 -5.66
CA ALA A 108 -1.62 11.13 -7.10
C ALA A 108 -0.17 10.94 -7.59
N ARG A 109 0.78 11.60 -6.94
CA ARG A 109 2.19 11.52 -7.32
C ARG A 109 2.75 10.10 -7.23
N LEU A 110 2.33 9.32 -6.22
CA LEU A 110 2.82 7.98 -6.03
C LEU A 110 2.04 6.94 -6.86
N LEU A 111 0.74 7.14 -6.97
CA LEU A 111 -0.14 6.15 -7.60
C LEU A 111 -0.08 6.21 -9.14
N HIS A 112 -0.07 7.41 -9.73
CA HIS A 112 -0.11 7.58 -11.17
C HIS A 112 1.03 6.85 -11.91
N PRO A 113 2.30 7.01 -11.52
CA PRO A 113 3.37 6.30 -12.22
C PRO A 113 3.26 4.79 -12.12
N CYS A 114 2.76 4.27 -10.99
CA CYS A 114 2.57 2.83 -10.81
C CYS A 114 1.42 2.30 -11.65
N LEU A 115 0.32 3.05 -11.78
CA LEU A 115 -0.78 2.65 -12.64
C LEU A 115 -0.38 2.67 -14.10
N ASP A 116 0.36 3.68 -14.55
CA ASP A 116 0.89 3.76 -15.91
C ASP A 116 1.81 2.58 -16.21
N PHE A 117 2.71 2.26 -15.28
CA PHE A 117 3.62 1.13 -15.40
C PHE A 117 2.85 -0.20 -15.55
N MET A 118 1.81 -0.41 -14.75
CA MET A 118 1.00 -1.64 -14.80
C MET A 118 0.23 -1.74 -16.12
N LEU A 119 -0.31 -0.64 -16.63
CA LEU A 119 -0.99 -0.61 -17.91
C LEU A 119 -0.05 -0.93 -19.07
N ASP A 120 1.15 -0.37 -19.05
CA ASP A 120 2.16 -0.66 -20.06
C ASP A 120 2.61 -2.12 -20.01
N ALA A 121 2.77 -2.68 -18.82
CA ALA A 121 3.11 -4.09 -18.66
C ALA A 121 2.01 -5.00 -19.23
N GLU A 122 0.74 -4.68 -18.99
CA GLU A 122 -0.39 -5.41 -19.55
C GLU A 122 -0.42 -5.33 -21.08
N LYS A 123 -0.18 -4.15 -21.65
CA LYS A 123 -0.09 -3.98 -23.10
C LYS A 123 1.04 -4.80 -23.71
N LEU A 124 2.20 -4.81 -23.08
CA LEU A 124 3.33 -5.60 -23.52
C LEU A 124 3.04 -7.11 -23.46
N GLN A 125 2.35 -7.55 -22.41
CA GLN A 125 1.91 -8.93 -22.28
C GLN A 125 0.95 -9.33 -23.41
N LEU A 126 -0.03 -8.49 -23.71
CA LEU A 126 -0.97 -8.73 -24.77
C LEU A 126 -0.28 -8.80 -26.15
N LEU A 127 0.64 -7.89 -26.42
CA LEU A 127 1.42 -7.90 -27.65
C LEU A 127 2.24 -9.19 -27.78
N LYS A 128 2.85 -9.63 -26.70
CA LYS A 128 3.64 -10.88 -26.68
C LYS A 128 2.75 -12.07 -27.02
N VAL A 129 1.57 -12.17 -26.41
CA VAL A 129 0.62 -13.25 -26.68
C VAL A 129 0.16 -13.23 -28.14
N GLN A 130 -0.12 -12.05 -28.69
CA GLN A 130 -0.51 -11.91 -30.10
C GLN A 130 0.62 -12.33 -31.04
N MET A 131 1.84 -11.92 -30.76
CA MET A 131 3.02 -12.30 -31.54
C MET A 131 3.24 -13.81 -31.53
N GLU A 132 3.14 -14.44 -30.36
CA GLU A 132 3.29 -15.89 -30.22
C GLU A 132 2.20 -16.61 -31.04
N SER A 133 0.97 -16.13 -31.02
CA SER A 133 -0.13 -16.72 -31.80
C SER A 133 0.14 -16.62 -33.29
N VAL A 134 0.61 -15.49 -33.77
CA VAL A 134 0.97 -15.31 -35.18
C VAL A 134 2.12 -16.22 -35.57
N MET A 135 3.17 -16.31 -34.73
CA MET A 135 4.32 -17.17 -35.00
C MET A 135 3.94 -18.65 -35.05
N ARG A 136 3.04 -19.09 -34.18
CA ARG A 136 2.53 -20.47 -34.22
C ARG A 136 1.82 -20.77 -35.52
N ARG A 137 0.99 -19.87 -36.03
CA ARG A 137 0.29 -20.03 -37.31
C ARG A 137 1.30 -20.13 -38.46
N TRP A 138 2.33 -19.32 -38.42
CA TRP A 138 3.41 -19.35 -39.42
C TRP A 138 4.16 -20.70 -39.39
N PHE A 139 4.47 -21.19 -38.20
CA PHE A 139 5.17 -22.47 -38.03
C PHE A 139 4.36 -23.66 -38.55
N ILE A 140 3.06 -23.66 -38.31
CA ILE A 140 2.18 -24.72 -38.80
C ILE A 140 2.09 -24.68 -40.31
N ARG A 141 2.03 -23.49 -40.93
CA ARG A 141 2.01 -23.37 -42.39
C ARG A 141 3.35 -23.77 -43.03
N ALA A 142 4.46 -23.53 -42.36
CA ALA A 142 5.78 -23.88 -42.87
C ALA A 142 6.06 -25.40 -42.80
N SER A 143 5.40 -26.12 -41.90
CA SER A 143 5.56 -27.56 -41.72
C SER A 143 4.60 -28.40 -42.57
N THR A 144 3.67 -27.77 -43.27
CA THR A 144 2.78 -28.42 -44.24
C THR A 144 3.22 -28.11 -45.66
#